data_98e6d8bd92371bd3f70b38cce9044e8d
#
_entry.id   98e6d8bd92371bd3f70b38cce9044e8d
#
_cell.length_a   1.000
_cell.length_b   1.000
_cell.length_c   1.000
_cell.angle_alpha   90.00
_cell.angle_beta   90.00
_cell.angle_gamma   90.00
#
_symmetry.space_group_name_H-M   'P 1'
#
loop_
_entity.id
_entity.type
_entity.pdbx_description
1 polymer ?
#
loop_
_entity_poly.entity_id
_entity_poly.type
_entity_poly.pdbx_seq_one_letter_code
_entity_poly.pdbx_strand_id
1 'polypeptide(L)'
;MGFDTGIRVKHPLDPAWELPVYIANFILMDYGTGAIFGCPAHDARDFDFATKYGLQIPPVFVAEGQDEAPLAEAYVPMKSERVRYLRGFAGEAVQTGEAAVAAAIAACEAQGIGRGVTNYRLRDWGLSRQRYWGCPIPVVHCADCGVVPETKANLPVRLPDDVTFDKPGNPLDRHPTWRDTACPSCGKPAKRETDTMDTFVDSSWYYARFTAPHAATPTNAEDAAYWMNVDQYIGGIEHAILHLLYSRFFARAMHKTGHLPAKAIEPFNAL
;
A
#
# COMPACT_ATOMS: atom_id res chain seq x y z
N MET A 1 6.78 -26.84 4.50
CA MET A 1 7.46 -27.54 5.61
C MET A 1 7.31 -26.71 6.88
N GLY A 2 7.16 -27.36 8.03
CA GLY A 2 7.07 -26.73 9.35
C GLY A 2 8.00 -27.40 10.35
N PHE A 3 8.38 -26.65 11.35
CA PHE A 3 9.19 -27.10 12.47
C PHE A 3 8.50 -26.72 13.78
N ASP A 4 8.20 -27.72 14.63
CA ASP A 4 7.66 -27.47 15.98
C ASP A 4 8.78 -26.94 16.86
N THR A 5 8.62 -25.73 17.38
CA THR A 5 9.60 -25.10 18.26
C THR A 5 9.59 -25.67 19.68
N GLY A 6 8.59 -26.47 20.04
CA GLY A 6 8.31 -26.90 21.41
C GLY A 6 7.70 -25.80 22.31
N ILE A 7 7.62 -24.56 21.82
CA ILE A 7 7.00 -23.45 22.55
C ILE A 7 5.48 -23.57 22.49
N ARG A 8 4.82 -23.24 23.60
CA ARG A 8 3.35 -23.09 23.69
C ARG A 8 3.01 -21.70 24.16
N VAL A 9 1.97 -21.13 23.59
CA VAL A 9 1.46 -19.79 23.94
C VAL A 9 -0.02 -19.89 24.30
N LYS A 10 -0.46 -19.04 25.21
CA LYS A 10 -1.88 -18.94 25.57
C LYS A 10 -2.62 -18.14 24.52
N HIS A 11 -3.81 -18.60 24.17
CA HIS A 11 -4.69 -17.83 23.29
C HIS A 11 -5.05 -16.50 23.95
N PRO A 12 -4.91 -15.35 23.27
CA PRO A 12 -5.07 -14.03 23.90
C PRO A 12 -6.48 -13.78 24.45
N LEU A 13 -7.51 -14.37 23.84
CA LEU A 13 -8.91 -14.21 24.25
C LEU A 13 -9.47 -15.40 25.03
N ASP A 14 -8.69 -16.47 25.18
CA ASP A 14 -9.01 -17.67 26.00
C ASP A 14 -7.71 -18.22 26.61
N PRO A 15 -7.32 -17.75 27.79
CA PRO A 15 -6.07 -18.18 28.43
C PRO A 15 -5.99 -19.66 28.82
N ALA A 16 -7.12 -20.38 28.81
CA ALA A 16 -7.14 -21.82 29.04
C ALA A 16 -6.74 -22.63 27.78
N TRP A 17 -6.73 -22.00 26.62
CA TRP A 17 -6.37 -22.62 25.37
C TRP A 17 -4.91 -22.37 25.03
N GLU A 18 -4.10 -23.44 25.01
CA GLU A 18 -2.69 -23.40 24.64
C GLU A 18 -2.52 -23.74 23.16
N LEU A 19 -1.72 -22.95 22.48
CA LEU A 19 -1.45 -23.05 21.05
C LEU A 19 0.04 -23.39 20.81
N PRO A 20 0.37 -24.31 19.88
CA PRO A 20 1.74 -24.60 19.51
C PRO A 20 2.32 -23.51 18.61
N VAL A 21 3.61 -23.23 18.77
CA VAL A 21 4.35 -22.30 17.91
C VAL A 21 5.20 -23.07 16.90
N TYR A 22 4.92 -22.87 15.62
CA TYR A 22 5.63 -23.48 14.50
C TYR A 22 6.41 -22.44 13.68
N ILE A 23 7.57 -22.83 13.16
CA ILE A 23 8.23 -22.13 12.05
C ILE A 23 7.74 -22.79 10.78
N ALA A 24 7.13 -22.03 9.85
CA ALA A 24 6.58 -22.56 8.62
C ALA A 24 7.02 -21.73 7.40
N ASN A 25 7.40 -22.42 6.32
CA ASN A 25 7.99 -21.78 5.14
C ASN A 25 6.99 -21.00 4.26
N PHE A 26 5.70 -21.09 4.54
CA PHE A 26 4.68 -20.31 3.83
C PHE A 26 4.29 -19.01 4.56
N ILE A 27 4.85 -18.77 5.75
CA ILE A 27 4.66 -17.53 6.49
C ILE A 27 5.64 -16.48 5.98
N LEU A 28 5.10 -15.34 5.55
CA LEU A 28 5.89 -14.23 5.04
C LEU A 28 6.43 -13.37 6.20
N MET A 29 7.75 -13.23 6.29
CA MET A 29 8.40 -12.45 7.34
C MET A 29 8.11 -10.95 7.24
N ASP A 30 7.81 -10.47 6.03
CA ASP A 30 7.50 -9.06 5.76
C ASP A 30 6.03 -8.70 6.03
N TYR A 31 5.22 -9.67 6.49
CA TYR A 31 3.81 -9.42 6.81
C TYR A 31 3.62 -9.22 8.31
N GLY A 32 3.25 -8.01 8.71
CA GLY A 32 3.05 -7.66 10.11
C GLY A 32 4.35 -7.76 10.93
N THR A 33 4.35 -8.60 11.95
CA THR A 33 5.53 -8.88 12.80
C THR A 33 6.31 -10.12 12.36
N GLY A 34 5.90 -10.78 11.28
CA GLY A 34 6.37 -12.11 10.90
C GLY A 34 5.78 -13.26 11.73
N ALA A 35 4.97 -12.95 12.74
CA ALA A 35 4.20 -13.93 13.51
C ALA A 35 2.74 -13.87 13.10
N ILE A 36 2.18 -15.01 12.67
CA ILE A 36 0.81 -15.14 12.18
C ILE A 36 0.03 -16.04 13.14
N PHE A 37 -1.18 -15.65 13.43
CA PHE A 37 -2.14 -16.48 14.14
C PHE A 37 -2.81 -17.43 13.15
N GLY A 38 -2.52 -18.73 13.25
CA GLY A 38 -3.10 -19.75 12.38
C GLY A 38 -4.58 -19.98 12.68
N CYS A 39 -5.37 -20.20 11.64
CA CYS A 39 -6.80 -20.51 11.77
C CYS A 39 -7.18 -21.72 10.90
N PRO A 40 -6.74 -22.93 11.24
CA PRO A 40 -6.82 -24.10 10.37
C PRO A 40 -8.25 -24.50 9.98
N ALA A 41 -9.23 -24.22 10.80
CA ALA A 41 -10.62 -24.51 10.44
C ALA A 41 -11.18 -23.59 9.33
N HIS A 42 -10.53 -22.41 9.08
CA HIS A 42 -11.07 -21.33 8.27
C HIS A 42 -10.05 -20.71 7.29
N ASP A 43 -8.89 -21.33 7.12
CA ASP A 43 -7.90 -21.03 6.06
C ASP A 43 -7.38 -22.34 5.46
N ALA A 44 -7.43 -22.46 4.13
CA ALA A 44 -7.10 -23.70 3.44
C ALA A 44 -5.62 -24.12 3.64
N ARG A 45 -4.68 -23.15 3.66
CA ARG A 45 -3.26 -23.46 3.85
C ARG A 45 -2.96 -23.89 5.28
N ASP A 46 -3.61 -23.24 6.24
CA ASP A 46 -3.49 -23.60 7.65
C ASP A 46 -4.14 -24.97 7.92
N PHE A 47 -5.25 -25.29 7.22
CA PHE A 47 -5.91 -26.61 7.28
C PHE A 47 -4.97 -27.73 6.80
N ASP A 48 -4.38 -27.55 5.61
CA ASP A 48 -3.42 -28.49 5.05
C ASP A 48 -2.20 -28.69 5.98
N PHE A 49 -1.72 -27.59 6.55
CA PHE A 49 -0.62 -27.63 7.49
C PHE A 49 -0.98 -28.39 8.77
N ALA A 50 -2.10 -28.05 9.38
CA ALA A 50 -2.57 -28.69 10.61
C ALA A 50 -2.84 -30.18 10.41
N THR A 51 -3.46 -30.55 9.30
CA THR A 51 -3.69 -31.96 8.92
C THR A 51 -2.37 -32.71 8.77
N LYS A 52 -1.40 -32.12 8.06
CA LYS A 52 -0.08 -32.71 7.83
C LYS A 52 0.70 -32.98 9.12
N TYR A 53 0.58 -32.09 10.11
CA TYR A 53 1.32 -32.18 11.38
C TYR A 53 0.49 -32.75 12.54
N GLY A 54 -0.74 -33.25 12.26
CA GLY A 54 -1.62 -33.84 13.26
C GLY A 54 -2.07 -32.88 14.35
N LEU A 55 -2.21 -31.58 13.99
CA LEU A 55 -2.68 -30.56 14.92
C LEU A 55 -4.20 -30.57 15.02
N GLN A 56 -4.73 -30.08 16.12
CA GLN A 56 -6.18 -29.92 16.29
C GLN A 56 -6.72 -28.83 15.34
N ILE A 57 -7.90 -29.08 14.78
CA ILE A 57 -8.60 -28.19 13.86
C ILE A 57 -10.00 -27.89 14.43
N PRO A 58 -10.11 -27.20 15.58
CA PRO A 58 -11.39 -26.86 16.14
C PRO A 58 -12.05 -25.74 15.31
N PRO A 59 -13.31 -25.91 14.85
CA PRO A 59 -14.02 -24.84 14.22
C PRO A 59 -14.27 -23.69 15.21
N VAL A 60 -14.08 -22.46 14.76
CA VAL A 60 -14.33 -21.25 15.54
C VAL A 60 -15.78 -20.80 15.33
N PHE A 61 -16.29 -21.03 14.13
CA PHE A 61 -17.67 -20.75 13.75
C PHE A 61 -18.19 -21.79 12.75
N VAL A 62 -19.49 -21.83 12.60
CA VAL A 62 -20.22 -22.67 11.61
C VAL A 62 -21.22 -21.80 10.86
N ALA A 63 -21.74 -22.28 9.74
CA ALA A 63 -22.83 -21.60 9.06
C ALA A 63 -24.05 -21.45 9.99
N GLU A 64 -24.80 -20.38 9.83
CA GLU A 64 -26.02 -20.16 10.64
C GLU A 64 -26.98 -21.35 10.49
N GLY A 65 -27.41 -21.88 11.60
CA GLY A 65 -28.31 -23.06 11.66
C GLY A 65 -27.62 -24.40 11.53
N GLN A 66 -26.30 -24.46 11.45
CA GLN A 66 -25.55 -25.74 11.46
C GLN A 66 -24.94 -26.02 12.83
N ASP A 67 -24.76 -27.30 13.14
CA ASP A 67 -24.08 -27.77 14.33
C ASP A 67 -22.57 -27.95 14.10
N GLU A 68 -21.80 -27.98 15.19
CA GLU A 68 -20.37 -28.25 15.15
C GLU A 68 -20.14 -29.69 14.66
N ALA A 69 -19.31 -29.86 13.63
CA ALA A 69 -18.90 -31.14 13.08
C ALA A 69 -17.42 -31.12 12.66
N PRO A 70 -16.73 -32.26 12.64
CA PRO A 70 -15.39 -32.33 12.06
C PRO A 70 -15.38 -31.87 10.61
N LEU A 71 -14.37 -31.05 10.27
CA LEU A 71 -14.22 -30.49 8.95
C LEU A 71 -13.40 -31.43 8.06
N ALA A 72 -13.88 -31.71 6.85
CA ALA A 72 -13.13 -32.41 5.80
C ALA A 72 -12.21 -31.45 5.02
N GLU A 73 -12.56 -30.18 5.01
CA GLU A 73 -11.80 -29.07 4.40
C GLU A 73 -12.06 -27.79 5.19
N ALA A 74 -11.25 -26.76 4.96
CA ALA A 74 -11.45 -25.48 5.62
C ALA A 74 -12.78 -24.83 5.19
N TYR A 75 -13.58 -24.39 6.15
CA TYR A 75 -14.79 -23.65 5.89
C TYR A 75 -14.48 -22.14 5.81
N VAL A 76 -14.50 -21.58 4.60
CA VAL A 76 -14.12 -20.19 4.32
C VAL A 76 -15.29 -19.42 3.67
N PRO A 77 -16.28 -18.95 4.47
CA PRO A 77 -17.41 -18.18 3.95
C PRO A 77 -16.98 -16.78 3.51
N MET A 78 -17.83 -16.12 2.73
CA MET A 78 -17.66 -14.67 2.46
C MET A 78 -17.82 -13.87 3.76
N LYS A 79 -17.11 -12.74 3.88
CA LYS A 79 -17.16 -11.90 5.09
C LYS A 79 -18.56 -11.34 5.42
N SER A 80 -19.42 -11.24 4.43
CA SER A 80 -20.82 -10.82 4.56
C SER A 80 -21.78 -11.93 4.97
N GLU A 81 -21.35 -13.19 4.91
CA GLU A 81 -22.20 -14.32 5.32
C GLU A 81 -22.39 -14.34 6.83
N ARG A 82 -23.57 -14.80 7.26
CA ARG A 82 -23.88 -14.96 8.67
C ARG A 82 -23.42 -16.32 9.17
N VAL A 83 -22.63 -16.28 10.22
CA VAL A 83 -22.09 -17.46 10.88
C VAL A 83 -22.37 -17.41 12.37
N ARG A 84 -22.52 -18.59 13.00
CA ARG A 84 -22.64 -18.70 14.45
C ARG A 84 -21.25 -19.02 15.03
N TYR A 85 -20.75 -18.14 15.87
CA TYR A 85 -19.48 -18.35 16.57
C TYR A 85 -19.65 -19.37 17.70
N LEU A 86 -18.71 -20.31 17.79
CA LEU A 86 -18.67 -21.35 18.79
C LEU A 86 -17.64 -21.07 19.87
N ARG A 87 -16.63 -20.30 19.55
CA ARG A 87 -15.45 -20.06 20.38
C ARG A 87 -14.99 -18.61 20.27
N GLY A 88 -14.16 -18.22 21.23
CA GLY A 88 -13.52 -16.91 21.25
C GLY A 88 -14.37 -15.83 21.91
N PHE A 89 -14.10 -14.59 21.56
CA PHE A 89 -14.67 -13.40 22.20
C PHE A 89 -16.19 -13.18 21.95
N ALA A 90 -16.72 -13.74 20.87
CA ALA A 90 -18.12 -13.54 20.47
C ALA A 90 -19.10 -14.51 21.13
N GLY A 91 -18.61 -15.56 21.81
CA GLY A 91 -19.46 -16.62 22.32
C GLY A 91 -20.27 -17.28 21.20
N GLU A 92 -21.49 -17.70 21.45
CA GLU A 92 -22.40 -18.32 20.46
C GLU A 92 -23.18 -17.28 19.61
N ALA A 93 -22.68 -16.06 19.47
CA ALA A 93 -23.36 -15.03 18.72
C ALA A 93 -23.38 -15.32 17.20
N VAL A 94 -24.50 -14.98 16.56
CA VAL A 94 -24.63 -15.00 15.10
C VAL A 94 -24.31 -13.64 14.55
N GLN A 95 -23.31 -13.55 13.72
CA GLN A 95 -22.90 -12.27 13.10
C GLN A 95 -22.10 -12.49 11.81
N THR A 96 -21.86 -11.43 11.05
CA THR A 96 -21.00 -11.48 9.87
C THR A 96 -19.52 -11.51 10.28
N GLY A 97 -18.65 -12.05 9.41
CA GLY A 97 -17.20 -12.02 9.64
C GLY A 97 -16.66 -10.60 9.77
N GLU A 98 -17.24 -9.61 9.07
CA GLU A 98 -16.87 -8.20 9.17
C GLU A 98 -17.16 -7.64 10.56
N ALA A 99 -18.36 -7.89 11.09
CA ALA A 99 -18.73 -7.46 12.44
C ALA A 99 -17.87 -8.15 13.52
N ALA A 100 -17.54 -9.43 13.33
CA ALA A 100 -16.68 -10.19 14.23
C ALA A 100 -15.25 -9.64 14.28
N VAL A 101 -14.67 -9.25 13.14
CA VAL A 101 -13.34 -8.61 13.08
C VAL A 101 -13.34 -7.32 13.88
N ALA A 102 -14.34 -6.46 13.70
CA ALA A 102 -14.47 -5.21 14.46
C ALA A 102 -14.59 -5.45 15.98
N ALA A 103 -15.39 -6.44 16.37
CA ALA A 103 -15.56 -6.81 17.78
C ALA A 103 -14.27 -7.41 18.39
N ALA A 104 -13.52 -8.23 17.65
CA ALA A 104 -12.25 -8.78 18.10
C ALA A 104 -11.19 -7.68 18.31
N ILE A 105 -11.10 -6.73 17.39
CA ILE A 105 -10.21 -5.56 17.52
C ILE A 105 -10.56 -4.79 18.78
N ALA A 106 -11.84 -4.44 18.96
CA ALA A 106 -12.30 -3.70 20.13
C ALA A 106 -12.01 -4.45 21.45
N ALA A 107 -12.20 -5.76 21.48
CA ALA A 107 -11.88 -6.59 22.65
C ALA A 107 -10.37 -6.60 22.97
N CYS A 108 -9.51 -6.68 21.97
CA CYS A 108 -8.06 -6.63 22.16
C CYS A 108 -7.58 -5.25 22.64
N GLU A 109 -8.15 -4.18 22.08
CA GLU A 109 -7.85 -2.80 22.49
C GLU A 109 -8.30 -2.50 23.92
N ALA A 110 -9.50 -2.94 24.29
CA ALA A 110 -10.03 -2.77 25.64
C ALA A 110 -9.19 -3.47 26.72
N GLN A 111 -8.55 -4.59 26.36
CA GLN A 111 -7.66 -5.34 27.26
C GLN A 111 -6.19 -4.88 27.19
N GLY A 112 -5.85 -3.98 26.28
CA GLY A 112 -4.46 -3.50 26.06
C GLY A 112 -3.51 -4.55 25.50
N ILE A 113 -4.02 -5.64 24.88
CA ILE A 113 -3.24 -6.75 24.33
C ILE A 113 -3.02 -6.65 22.81
N GLY A 114 -3.66 -5.68 22.15
CA GLY A 114 -3.53 -5.48 20.72
C GLY A 114 -4.17 -4.19 20.26
N ARG A 115 -4.04 -3.91 18.96
CA ARG A 115 -4.69 -2.76 18.30
C ARG A 115 -5.04 -3.10 16.87
N GLY A 116 -6.06 -2.46 16.33
CA GLY A 116 -6.39 -2.52 14.91
C GLY A 116 -5.27 -1.94 14.04
N VAL A 117 -4.89 -2.64 12.99
CA VAL A 117 -3.89 -2.19 12.01
C VAL A 117 -4.44 -2.40 10.60
N THR A 118 -4.35 -1.37 9.77
CA THR A 118 -4.67 -1.49 8.35
C THR A 118 -3.41 -1.79 7.56
N ASN A 119 -3.34 -2.98 6.98
CA ASN A 119 -2.27 -3.37 6.08
C ASN A 119 -2.70 -3.14 4.63
N TYR A 120 -1.99 -2.28 3.92
CA TYR A 120 -2.23 -2.08 2.50
C TYR A 120 -1.55 -3.17 1.68
N ARG A 121 -2.25 -3.73 0.69
CA ARG A 121 -1.70 -4.78 -0.19
C ARG A 121 -0.81 -4.22 -1.29
N LEU A 122 -0.96 -2.93 -1.61
CA LEU A 122 -0.05 -2.24 -2.52
C LEU A 122 1.30 -2.04 -1.85
N ARG A 123 2.37 -2.42 -2.55
CA ARG A 123 3.73 -2.09 -2.16
C ARG A 123 4.01 -0.62 -2.43
N ASP A 124 4.94 -0.05 -1.67
CA ASP A 124 5.42 1.30 -1.92
C ASP A 124 6.02 1.40 -3.32
N TRP A 125 5.70 2.49 -3.99
CA TRP A 125 6.28 2.78 -5.28
C TRP A 125 7.66 3.43 -5.10
N GLY A 126 8.71 2.71 -5.48
CA GLY A 126 10.06 3.24 -5.57
C GLY A 126 10.16 4.27 -6.69
N LEU A 127 10.04 5.55 -6.35
CA LEU A 127 9.94 6.65 -7.30
C LEU A 127 11.29 7.03 -7.93
N SER A 128 12.37 6.97 -7.16
CA SER A 128 13.70 7.45 -7.52
C SER A 128 14.37 6.64 -8.64
N ARG A 129 14.95 7.33 -9.61
CA ARG A 129 15.76 6.75 -10.69
C ARG A 129 17.11 7.45 -10.79
N GLN A 130 18.18 6.68 -10.79
CA GLN A 130 19.57 7.13 -10.90
C GLN A 130 19.92 7.31 -12.37
N ARG A 131 19.24 8.25 -13.05
CA ARG A 131 19.41 8.55 -14.47
C ARG A 131 19.15 10.01 -14.79
N TYR A 132 19.64 10.48 -15.95
CA TYR A 132 19.50 11.87 -16.35
C TYR A 132 18.07 12.28 -16.69
N TRP A 133 17.39 11.50 -17.57
CA TRP A 133 16.04 11.91 -18.01
C TRP A 133 14.96 11.57 -16.98
N GLY A 134 14.00 12.43 -16.91
CA GLY A 134 12.87 12.39 -15.99
C GLY A 134 12.74 13.72 -15.26
N CYS A 135 11.66 13.88 -14.50
CA CYS A 135 11.48 15.06 -13.65
C CYS A 135 12.44 14.98 -12.48
N PRO A 136 13.29 16.01 -12.23
CA PRO A 136 14.08 16.08 -11.01
C PRO A 136 13.19 16.05 -9.77
N ILE A 137 13.61 15.32 -8.74
CA ILE A 137 12.90 15.34 -7.45
C ILE A 137 13.21 16.67 -6.76
N PRO A 138 12.21 17.54 -6.48
CA PRO A 138 12.44 18.91 -6.03
C PRO A 138 12.71 18.98 -4.53
N VAL A 139 13.78 18.33 -4.07
CA VAL A 139 14.24 18.36 -2.67
C VAL A 139 15.73 18.65 -2.58
N VAL A 140 16.13 19.15 -1.42
CA VAL A 140 17.51 19.50 -1.10
C VAL A 140 17.92 18.81 0.20
N HIS A 141 19.11 18.23 0.20
CA HIS A 141 19.71 17.59 1.36
C HIS A 141 20.60 18.57 2.11
N CYS A 142 20.20 19.00 3.29
CA CYS A 142 20.92 19.89 4.17
C CYS A 142 21.47 19.15 5.39
N ALA A 143 22.72 19.42 5.77
CA ALA A 143 23.32 18.76 6.93
C ALA A 143 22.58 19.10 8.24
N ASP A 144 22.02 20.29 8.36
CA ASP A 144 21.34 20.74 9.58
C ASP A 144 19.82 20.50 9.55
N CYS A 145 19.19 20.67 8.37
CA CYS A 145 17.73 20.62 8.24
C CYS A 145 17.21 19.26 7.73
N GLY A 146 18.09 18.35 7.31
CA GLY A 146 17.70 17.10 6.66
C GLY A 146 17.21 17.31 5.23
N VAL A 147 16.17 16.57 4.83
CA VAL A 147 15.54 16.71 3.51
C VAL A 147 14.54 17.86 3.52
N VAL A 148 14.77 18.85 2.67
CA VAL A 148 13.97 20.07 2.57
C VAL A 148 13.36 20.18 1.17
N PRO A 149 12.04 20.38 1.03
CA PRO A 149 11.44 20.65 -0.27
C PRO A 149 11.97 21.94 -0.89
N GLU A 150 12.11 21.94 -2.22
CA GLU A 150 12.46 23.15 -2.96
C GLU A 150 11.31 24.17 -2.88
N THR A 151 11.63 25.45 -2.91
CA THR A 151 10.61 26.52 -2.88
C THR A 151 9.89 26.61 -4.23
N LYS A 152 8.64 27.09 -4.21
CA LYS A 152 7.87 27.32 -5.46
C LYS A 152 8.56 28.30 -6.39
N ALA A 153 9.32 29.27 -5.87
CA ALA A 153 10.04 30.26 -6.67
C ALA A 153 11.18 29.64 -7.50
N ASN A 154 11.71 28.51 -7.07
CA ASN A 154 12.81 27.81 -7.72
C ASN A 154 12.32 26.67 -8.65
N LEU A 155 11.02 26.50 -8.80
CA LEU A 155 10.44 25.52 -9.72
C LEU A 155 10.22 26.11 -11.12
N PRO A 156 10.38 25.31 -12.17
CA PRO A 156 10.83 23.91 -12.17
C PRO A 156 12.33 23.77 -11.92
N VAL A 157 12.75 22.72 -11.23
CA VAL A 157 14.16 22.30 -11.19
C VAL A 157 14.54 21.82 -12.58
N ARG A 158 15.47 22.50 -13.24
CA ARG A 158 15.88 22.16 -14.61
C ARG A 158 17.10 21.25 -14.62
N LEU A 159 17.08 20.28 -15.50
CA LEU A 159 18.27 19.44 -15.79
C LEU A 159 19.36 20.29 -16.44
N PRO A 160 20.65 20.03 -16.16
CA PRO A 160 21.75 20.70 -16.83
C PRO A 160 21.91 20.21 -18.26
N ASP A 161 22.26 21.11 -19.19
CA ASP A 161 22.47 20.75 -20.61
C ASP A 161 23.90 20.24 -20.89
N ASP A 162 24.85 20.49 -19.97
CA ASP A 162 26.27 20.17 -20.09
C ASP A 162 26.67 18.84 -19.42
N VAL A 163 25.82 17.81 -19.59
CA VAL A 163 26.03 16.47 -19.03
C VAL A 163 26.76 15.54 -20.00
N THR A 164 27.67 14.74 -19.47
CA THR A 164 28.35 13.68 -20.23
C THR A 164 27.89 12.27 -19.81
N PHE A 165 27.82 11.36 -20.78
CA PHE A 165 27.42 9.96 -20.60
C PHE A 165 28.56 8.97 -20.80
N ASP A 166 29.79 9.44 -20.71
CA ASP A 166 31.04 8.70 -20.96
C ASP A 166 31.40 7.70 -19.85
N LYS A 167 30.77 7.78 -18.71
CA LYS A 167 31.04 6.94 -17.54
C LYS A 167 29.77 6.31 -16.96
N PRO A 168 29.84 5.09 -16.39
CA PRO A 168 28.71 4.47 -15.68
C PRO A 168 28.25 5.28 -14.46
N GLY A 169 27.00 5.09 -14.06
CA GLY A 169 26.38 5.68 -12.87
C GLY A 169 25.58 6.94 -13.19
N ASN A 170 25.02 7.59 -12.15
CA ASN A 170 24.17 8.76 -12.30
C ASN A 170 24.96 10.00 -12.76
N PRO A 171 24.72 10.53 -13.97
CA PRO A 171 25.44 11.69 -14.47
C PRO A 171 25.16 12.98 -13.70
N LEU A 172 23.97 13.11 -13.07
CA LEU A 172 23.62 14.26 -12.25
C LEU A 172 24.42 14.31 -10.94
N ASP A 173 24.70 13.14 -10.35
CA ASP A 173 25.55 13.06 -9.15
C ASP A 173 27.01 13.43 -9.45
N ARG A 174 27.48 13.14 -10.68
CA ARG A 174 28.84 13.46 -11.13
C ARG A 174 28.98 14.88 -11.66
N HIS A 175 27.87 15.59 -11.87
CA HIS A 175 27.94 16.96 -12.39
C HIS A 175 28.71 17.89 -11.43
N PRO A 176 29.66 18.69 -11.93
CA PRO A 176 30.59 19.42 -11.06
C PRO A 176 29.91 20.46 -10.15
N THR A 177 28.81 21.06 -10.59
CA THR A 177 28.17 22.19 -9.90
C THR A 177 26.67 22.08 -9.73
N TRP A 178 25.96 21.34 -10.58
CA TRP A 178 24.49 21.34 -10.64
C TRP A 178 23.83 20.94 -9.32
N ARG A 179 24.41 19.99 -8.59
CA ARG A 179 23.88 19.51 -7.31
C ARG A 179 24.10 20.49 -6.16
N ASP A 180 25.05 21.45 -6.30
CA ASP A 180 25.37 22.42 -5.24
C ASP A 180 24.33 23.53 -5.22
N THR A 181 23.77 23.79 -4.05
CA THR A 181 22.70 24.77 -3.85
C THR A 181 22.71 25.30 -2.41
N ALA A 182 21.90 26.30 -2.15
CA ALA A 182 21.61 26.74 -0.80
C ALA A 182 20.36 26.04 -0.25
N CYS A 183 20.35 25.71 1.02
CA CYS A 183 19.19 25.14 1.68
C CYS A 183 18.02 26.14 1.67
N PRO A 184 16.84 25.77 1.16
CA PRO A 184 15.68 26.68 1.13
C PRO A 184 15.18 27.10 2.53
N SER A 185 15.50 26.34 3.57
CA SER A 185 15.08 26.60 4.95
C SER A 185 16.06 27.47 5.73
N CYS A 186 17.37 27.18 5.67
CA CYS A 186 18.36 27.88 6.50
C CYS A 186 19.42 28.66 5.73
N GLY A 187 19.42 28.63 4.41
CA GLY A 187 20.36 29.32 3.53
C GLY A 187 21.79 28.79 3.50
N LYS A 188 22.12 27.75 4.27
CA LYS A 188 23.46 27.16 4.30
C LYS A 188 23.72 26.32 3.04
N PRO A 189 25.01 26.06 2.69
CA PRO A 189 25.35 25.16 1.60
C PRO A 189 24.68 23.79 1.76
N ALA A 190 24.12 23.29 0.69
CA ALA A 190 23.37 22.04 0.66
C ALA A 190 23.51 21.36 -0.70
N LYS A 191 22.97 20.16 -0.83
CA LYS A 191 23.01 19.38 -2.07
C LYS A 191 21.60 19.15 -2.59
N ARG A 192 21.41 19.41 -3.87
CA ARG A 192 20.18 19.06 -4.58
C ARG A 192 20.11 17.54 -4.74
N GLU A 193 18.88 16.99 -4.71
CA GLU A 193 18.66 15.59 -5.07
C GLU A 193 19.08 15.35 -6.52
N THR A 194 19.80 14.28 -6.75
CA THR A 194 20.33 13.92 -8.09
C THR A 194 19.55 12.83 -8.79
N ASP A 195 18.62 12.18 -8.08
CA ASP A 195 17.70 11.23 -8.70
C ASP A 195 16.59 11.98 -9.44
N THR A 196 16.13 11.39 -10.53
CA THR A 196 14.93 11.83 -11.23
C THR A 196 13.77 10.92 -10.87
N MET A 197 12.57 11.37 -11.13
CA MET A 197 11.37 10.57 -10.92
C MET A 197 11.21 9.53 -12.04
N ASP A 198 10.59 8.39 -11.70
CA ASP A 198 10.07 7.44 -12.66
C ASP A 198 9.14 8.14 -13.66
N THR A 199 9.23 7.79 -14.93
CA THR A 199 8.41 8.40 -15.99
C THR A 199 6.92 8.15 -15.86
N PHE A 200 6.50 7.21 -15.01
CA PHE A 200 5.08 7.09 -14.63
C PHE A 200 4.52 8.34 -13.94
N VAL A 201 5.36 9.17 -13.34
CA VAL A 201 4.93 10.47 -12.80
C VAL A 201 4.34 11.35 -13.89
N ASP A 202 4.94 11.36 -15.09
CA ASP A 202 4.45 12.14 -16.21
C ASP A 202 3.25 11.47 -16.90
N SER A 203 3.40 10.18 -17.22
CA SER A 203 2.38 9.44 -17.96
C SER A 203 1.10 9.18 -17.17
N SER A 204 1.12 9.32 -15.85
CA SER A 204 -0.04 9.04 -15.01
C SER A 204 -1.15 10.08 -15.12
N TRP A 205 -0.86 11.29 -15.54
CA TRP A 205 -1.83 12.39 -15.57
C TRP A 205 -1.81 13.23 -16.86
N TYR A 206 -1.16 12.77 -17.91
CA TYR A 206 -1.05 13.49 -19.17
C TYR A 206 -2.41 13.88 -19.77
N TYR A 207 -3.42 13.04 -19.64
CA TYR A 207 -4.79 13.30 -20.09
C TYR A 207 -5.40 14.52 -19.36
N ALA A 208 -5.07 14.71 -18.08
CA ALA A 208 -5.50 15.89 -17.34
C ALA A 208 -4.73 17.14 -17.82
N ARG A 209 -3.43 17.02 -18.11
CA ARG A 209 -2.62 18.10 -18.68
C ARG A 209 -3.15 18.55 -20.03
N PHE A 210 -3.67 17.64 -20.86
CA PHE A 210 -4.24 17.94 -22.17
C PHE A 210 -5.47 18.88 -22.11
N THR A 211 -6.16 18.97 -20.98
CA THR A 211 -7.26 19.92 -20.81
C THR A 211 -6.81 21.37 -20.87
N ALA A 212 -5.57 21.68 -20.48
CA ALA A 212 -4.98 23.01 -20.51
C ALA A 212 -3.45 22.94 -20.74
N PRO A 213 -2.97 22.57 -21.95
CA PRO A 213 -1.56 22.25 -22.20
C PRO A 213 -0.61 23.43 -22.02
N HIS A 214 -1.10 24.66 -22.09
CA HIS A 214 -0.31 25.88 -21.97
C HIS A 214 -0.47 26.61 -20.62
N ALA A 215 -1.24 26.02 -19.68
CA ALA A 215 -1.40 26.62 -18.36
C ALA A 215 -0.08 26.65 -17.57
N ALA A 216 0.13 27.68 -16.78
CA ALA A 216 1.29 27.81 -15.88
C ALA A 216 1.19 26.88 -14.66
N THR A 217 -0.01 26.36 -14.38
CA THR A 217 -0.31 25.37 -13.34
C THR A 217 -0.46 23.98 -13.97
N PRO A 218 -0.44 22.88 -13.19
CA PRO A 218 -0.64 21.52 -13.72
C PRO A 218 -1.89 21.38 -14.58
N THR A 219 -3.00 21.98 -14.15
CA THR A 219 -4.28 22.05 -14.87
C THR A 219 -4.89 23.44 -14.68
N ASN A 220 -5.85 23.80 -15.51
CA ASN A 220 -6.78 24.91 -15.28
C ASN A 220 -8.10 24.37 -14.72
N ALA A 221 -8.64 24.98 -13.67
CA ALA A 221 -9.82 24.46 -12.97
C ALA A 221 -11.08 24.44 -13.85
N GLU A 222 -11.30 25.48 -14.66
CA GLU A 222 -12.46 25.58 -15.56
C GLU A 222 -12.35 24.57 -16.70
N ASP A 223 -11.18 24.49 -17.34
CA ASP A 223 -10.92 23.55 -18.43
C ASP A 223 -11.02 22.10 -17.95
N ALA A 224 -10.44 21.79 -16.80
CA ALA A 224 -10.55 20.46 -16.19
C ALA A 224 -12.00 20.13 -15.80
N ALA A 225 -12.77 21.11 -15.29
CA ALA A 225 -14.16 20.90 -14.96
C ALA A 225 -15.01 20.66 -16.22
N TYR A 226 -14.66 21.26 -17.33
CA TYR A 226 -15.36 21.08 -18.60
C TYR A 226 -14.99 19.75 -19.27
N TRP A 227 -13.69 19.47 -19.48
CA TRP A 227 -13.22 18.36 -20.31
C TRP A 227 -13.14 17.01 -19.60
N MET A 228 -12.91 16.98 -18.28
CA MET A 228 -12.92 15.72 -17.55
C MET A 228 -14.37 15.23 -17.30
N ASN A 229 -14.65 13.91 -17.27
CA ASN A 229 -13.76 12.79 -17.38
C ASN A 229 -13.46 12.44 -18.84
N VAL A 230 -12.51 11.50 -19.06
CA VAL A 230 -12.29 10.88 -20.37
C VAL A 230 -13.45 9.91 -20.64
N ASP A 231 -14.18 10.10 -21.75
CA ASP A 231 -15.38 9.32 -22.07
C ASP A 231 -15.06 7.87 -22.40
N GLN A 232 -14.02 7.65 -23.20
CA GLN A 232 -13.55 6.33 -23.61
C GLN A 232 -12.02 6.29 -23.58
N TYR A 233 -11.47 5.35 -22.81
CA TYR A 233 -10.01 5.18 -22.68
C TYR A 233 -9.62 3.78 -23.12
N ILE A 234 -8.78 3.67 -24.17
CA ILE A 234 -8.45 2.42 -24.83
C ILE A 234 -6.98 2.12 -24.69
N GLY A 235 -6.64 0.89 -24.29
CA GLY A 235 -5.26 0.43 -24.12
C GLY A 235 -5.18 -1.09 -23.93
N GLY A 236 -3.96 -1.61 -23.75
CA GLY A 236 -3.72 -3.02 -23.48
C GLY A 236 -4.16 -3.42 -22.07
N ILE A 237 -4.52 -4.69 -21.89
CA ILE A 237 -4.98 -5.24 -20.61
C ILE A 237 -3.90 -5.16 -19.52
N GLU A 238 -2.63 -5.17 -19.87
CA GLU A 238 -1.49 -5.03 -18.98
C GLU A 238 -1.52 -3.73 -18.17
N HIS A 239 -2.15 -2.70 -18.71
CA HIS A 239 -2.27 -1.41 -18.04
C HIS A 239 -3.24 -1.41 -16.86
N ALA A 240 -4.06 -2.44 -16.69
CA ALA A 240 -4.94 -2.58 -15.52
C ALA A 240 -4.17 -2.52 -14.19
N ILE A 241 -2.95 -3.05 -14.14
CA ILE A 241 -2.07 -3.07 -12.97
C ILE A 241 -0.85 -2.13 -13.10
N LEU A 242 -0.74 -1.40 -14.20
CA LEU A 242 0.33 -0.43 -14.47
C LEU A 242 -0.26 0.98 -14.58
N HIS A 243 -0.40 1.49 -15.81
CA HIS A 243 -0.82 2.86 -16.08
C HIS A 243 -2.15 3.24 -15.42
N LEU A 244 -3.18 2.38 -15.50
CA LEU A 244 -4.50 2.69 -14.92
C LEU A 244 -4.44 2.82 -13.40
N LEU A 245 -3.64 2.01 -12.72
CA LEU A 245 -3.43 2.10 -11.28
C LEU A 245 -2.82 3.46 -10.90
N TYR A 246 -1.73 3.85 -11.59
CA TYR A 246 -1.06 5.12 -11.34
C TYR A 246 -1.95 6.32 -11.71
N SER A 247 -2.68 6.25 -12.84
CA SER A 247 -3.61 7.31 -13.25
C SER A 247 -4.69 7.57 -12.22
N ARG A 248 -5.29 6.52 -11.66
CA ARG A 248 -6.30 6.64 -10.60
C ARG A 248 -5.70 7.19 -9.31
N PHE A 249 -4.47 6.78 -8.96
CA PHE A 249 -3.75 7.34 -7.82
C PHE A 249 -3.51 8.85 -8.01
N PHE A 250 -2.98 9.26 -9.18
CA PHE A 250 -2.72 10.66 -9.50
C PHE A 250 -4.00 11.50 -9.53
N ALA A 251 -5.08 11.00 -10.13
CA ALA A 251 -6.35 11.70 -10.15
C ALA A 251 -6.88 12.02 -8.74
N ARG A 252 -6.77 11.06 -7.82
CA ARG A 252 -7.13 11.24 -6.40
C ARG A 252 -6.22 12.24 -5.70
N ALA A 253 -4.92 12.14 -5.91
CA ALA A 253 -3.93 13.07 -5.35
C ALA A 253 -4.13 14.49 -5.88
N MET A 254 -4.33 14.66 -7.19
CA MET A 254 -4.57 15.94 -7.84
C MET A 254 -5.90 16.57 -7.39
N HIS A 255 -6.94 15.77 -7.19
CA HIS A 255 -8.17 16.27 -6.58
C HIS A 255 -7.93 16.78 -5.15
N LYS A 256 -7.25 16.00 -4.32
CA LYS A 256 -6.94 16.36 -2.93
C LYS A 256 -6.11 17.64 -2.83
N THR A 257 -5.28 17.93 -3.82
CA THR A 257 -4.44 19.15 -3.91
C THR A 257 -5.08 20.29 -4.70
N GLY A 258 -6.34 20.14 -5.14
CA GLY A 258 -7.12 21.21 -5.80
C GLY A 258 -6.87 21.36 -7.29
N HIS A 259 -6.20 20.40 -7.94
CA HIS A 259 -5.89 20.44 -9.38
C HIS A 259 -6.93 19.75 -10.26
N LEU A 260 -7.79 18.89 -9.70
CA LEU A 260 -8.86 18.22 -10.43
C LEU A 260 -10.20 18.33 -9.68
N PRO A 261 -11.33 18.40 -10.42
CA PRO A 261 -12.66 18.41 -9.82
C PRO A 261 -13.02 17.04 -9.22
N ALA A 262 -13.99 17.03 -8.32
CA ALA A 262 -14.43 15.80 -7.63
C ALA A 262 -14.91 14.69 -8.59
N LYS A 263 -15.55 15.07 -9.72
CA LYS A 263 -15.98 14.11 -10.74
C LYS A 263 -14.84 13.33 -11.40
N ALA A 264 -13.61 13.87 -11.36
CA ALA A 264 -12.43 13.28 -11.98
C ALA A 264 -11.59 12.39 -11.03
N ILE A 265 -12.06 12.10 -9.81
CA ILE A 265 -11.42 11.16 -8.88
C ILE A 265 -11.27 9.76 -9.50
N GLU A 266 -12.24 9.34 -10.29
CA GLU A 266 -12.15 8.22 -11.22
C GLU A 266 -12.16 8.81 -12.64
N PRO A 267 -11.01 8.91 -13.31
CA PRO A 267 -10.84 9.78 -14.44
C PRO A 267 -11.43 9.25 -15.76
N PHE A 268 -11.78 7.96 -15.83
CA PHE A 268 -12.24 7.29 -17.05
C PHE A 268 -13.68 6.79 -16.87
N ASN A 269 -14.57 7.19 -17.79
CA ASN A 269 -15.96 6.74 -17.78
C ASN A 269 -16.11 5.32 -18.32
N ALA A 270 -15.30 4.95 -19.32
CA ALA A 270 -15.25 3.62 -19.91
C ALA A 270 -13.81 3.24 -20.31
N LEU A 271 -13.50 1.93 -20.20
CA LEU A 271 -12.21 1.34 -20.53
C LEU A 271 -12.37 0.26 -21.61
#